data_ba8713cfaae0c0eb13a2551704224ec8
#
_entry.id   ba8713cfaae0c0eb13a2551704224ec8
#
_cell.length_a   1.000
_cell.length_b   1.000
_cell.length_c   1.000
_cell.angle_alpha   90.00
_cell.angle_beta   90.00
_cell.angle_gamma   90.00
#
_symmetry.space_group_name_H-M   'P 1'
#
loop_
_entity.id
_entity.type
_entity.pdbx_description
1 polymer ?
#
loop_
_entity_poly.entity_id
_entity_poly.type
_entity_poly.pdbx_seq_one_letter_code
_entity_poly.pdbx_strand_id
1 'polypeptide(L)'
;MNTIKTIAIITALTGLLSCGKNENSIRIKQVGFYPGQEKTMTLEEYNKAEIVTITDAEGSVVWEGSADRSAASPWSGKVRRIFDFSEITESGTYTIHAGKDSAAFTVSPDALKPLADAALTAFYHQRSGMDLDPEIAGKWARKGGHPDTLVYIHANAASESRPEGTIISSAKGWYDAGDYNKYVVNSGYSMGLMAQTFLMFPEVYDWGQKDKKDYWEYNRKMHSIYRPIYNELEYNADWLYTMQDPADGGVYHKLTTPSFEGFISPLECSQPRYVVQKSVTAALDFAGAMCSFANIHGMSEIGNDINSNKMYKNRYDKAESAYTWAKAHPEAFYRQDKLNEMYDPDVTTGAYGDDSADDEFFWAASELYHATQNTAYLEDVKTFIPERFTLMSWGNVAALGIFEWIQYEKRMLAQKPFWGDTPFGFRIGINEEEQ
;
A
#
# COMPACT_ATOMS: atom_id res chain seq x y z
N MET A 1 30.25 -27.81 -42.31
CA MET A 1 29.68 -27.58 -40.95
C MET A 1 29.23 -26.13 -40.75
N ASN A 2 28.78 -25.44 -41.83
CA ASN A 2 28.45 -23.99 -41.77
C ASN A 2 27.03 -23.64 -42.29
N THR A 3 26.16 -24.63 -42.51
CA THR A 3 24.84 -24.40 -43.16
C THR A 3 23.67 -24.40 -42.16
N ILE A 4 23.89 -24.80 -40.88
CA ILE A 4 22.81 -24.90 -39.86
C ILE A 4 22.66 -23.63 -39.05
N LYS A 5 23.69 -22.76 -38.96
CA LYS A 5 23.62 -21.52 -38.19
C LYS A 5 22.88 -20.36 -38.87
N THR A 6 22.69 -20.42 -40.18
CA THR A 6 22.04 -19.34 -40.94
C THR A 6 20.51 -19.45 -40.94
N ILE A 7 19.95 -20.66 -40.74
CA ILE A 7 18.49 -20.88 -40.73
C ILE A 7 17.85 -20.46 -39.40
N ALA A 8 18.59 -20.58 -38.28
CA ALA A 8 18.08 -20.19 -36.95
C ALA A 8 17.91 -18.67 -36.77
N ILE A 9 18.67 -17.86 -37.50
CA ILE A 9 18.61 -16.39 -37.40
C ILE A 9 17.44 -15.82 -38.22
N ILE A 10 17.06 -16.46 -39.31
CA ILE A 10 15.96 -16.01 -40.18
C ILE A 10 14.59 -16.32 -39.54
N THR A 11 14.49 -17.41 -38.78
CA THR A 11 13.23 -17.76 -38.07
C THR A 11 12.97 -16.87 -36.86
N ALA A 12 14.01 -16.28 -36.24
CA ALA A 12 13.85 -15.34 -35.13
C ALA A 12 13.44 -13.91 -35.58
N LEU A 13 13.81 -13.52 -36.82
CA LEU A 13 13.45 -12.21 -37.38
C LEU A 13 12.04 -12.16 -37.97
N THR A 14 11.46 -13.28 -38.37
CA THR A 14 10.08 -13.34 -38.88
C THR A 14 9.04 -13.34 -37.75
N GLY A 15 9.42 -13.66 -36.50
CA GLY A 15 8.55 -13.59 -35.32
C GLY A 15 8.31 -12.16 -34.81
N LEU A 16 9.12 -11.18 -35.25
CA LEU A 16 9.02 -9.79 -34.82
C LEU A 16 8.18 -8.87 -35.74
N LEU A 17 7.71 -9.41 -36.89
CA LEU A 17 6.95 -8.65 -37.89
C LEU A 17 5.43 -8.97 -37.88
N SER A 18 4.95 -9.78 -36.97
CA SER A 18 3.53 -10.12 -36.85
C SER A 18 2.89 -9.53 -35.58
N CYS A 19 2.99 -8.23 -35.36
CA CYS A 19 2.20 -7.55 -34.37
C CYS A 19 1.47 -6.34 -34.96
N GLY A 20 0.80 -6.57 -36.06
CA GLY A 20 -0.30 -5.76 -36.57
C GLY A 20 -1.63 -6.26 -35.99
N LYS A 21 -1.75 -6.41 -34.66
CA LYS A 21 -3.08 -6.50 -34.03
C LYS A 21 -3.77 -5.17 -34.28
N ASN A 22 -4.91 -5.21 -34.98
CA ASN A 22 -5.84 -4.08 -34.97
C ASN A 22 -6.16 -3.79 -33.51
N GLU A 23 -5.44 -2.84 -32.92
CA GLU A 23 -5.73 -2.41 -31.56
C GLU A 23 -7.12 -1.80 -31.56
N ASN A 24 -7.95 -2.20 -30.58
CA ASN A 24 -9.23 -1.59 -30.34
C ASN A 24 -9.00 -0.09 -30.12
N SER A 25 -9.75 0.75 -30.80
CA SER A 25 -9.60 2.21 -30.72
C SER A 25 -10.28 2.84 -29.50
N ILE A 26 -11.13 2.08 -28.83
CA ILE A 26 -11.87 2.52 -27.63
C ILE A 26 -10.99 2.40 -26.40
N ARG A 27 -10.85 3.48 -25.64
CA ARG A 27 -10.22 3.51 -24.32
C ARG A 27 -11.26 3.88 -23.29
N ILE A 28 -11.47 2.97 -22.35
CA ILE A 28 -12.45 3.10 -21.29
C ILE A 28 -11.88 2.56 -19.97
N LYS A 29 -12.44 3.00 -18.86
CA LYS A 29 -12.13 2.48 -17.54
C LYS A 29 -12.54 1.00 -17.44
N GLN A 30 -11.55 0.11 -17.36
CA GLN A 30 -11.75 -1.34 -17.43
C GLN A 30 -12.39 -1.93 -16.17
N VAL A 31 -12.26 -1.28 -15.02
CA VAL A 31 -12.82 -1.73 -13.74
C VAL A 31 -14.31 -1.40 -13.58
N GLY A 32 -14.91 -0.68 -14.55
CA GLY A 32 -16.32 -0.27 -14.50
C GLY A 32 -16.53 1.08 -13.82
N PHE A 33 -17.80 1.42 -13.62
CA PHE A 33 -18.24 2.72 -13.12
C PHE A 33 -19.27 2.56 -12.00
N TYR A 34 -19.25 3.50 -11.06
CA TYR A 34 -20.37 3.67 -10.14
C TYR A 34 -21.58 4.33 -10.85
N PRO A 35 -22.83 4.04 -10.44
CA PRO A 35 -24.03 4.62 -11.04
C PRO A 35 -24.00 6.14 -11.16
N GLY A 36 -23.69 6.87 -10.09
CA GLY A 36 -23.66 8.33 -10.06
C GLY A 36 -22.33 8.99 -10.48
N GLN A 37 -21.35 8.20 -10.94
CA GLN A 37 -20.04 8.72 -11.34
C GLN A 37 -20.09 9.28 -12.77
N GLU A 38 -19.26 10.31 -13.05
CA GLU A 38 -18.93 10.71 -14.43
C GLU A 38 -18.38 9.51 -15.22
N LYS A 39 -18.91 9.30 -16.42
CA LYS A 39 -18.56 8.18 -17.30
C LYS A 39 -18.14 8.70 -18.65
N THR A 40 -16.85 8.58 -18.92
CA THR A 40 -16.28 8.98 -20.20
C THR A 40 -15.53 7.85 -20.86
N MET A 41 -15.48 7.87 -22.18
CA MET A 41 -14.57 7.10 -22.99
C MET A 41 -13.77 8.01 -23.93
N THR A 42 -12.65 7.52 -24.41
CA THR A 42 -11.91 8.19 -25.49
C THR A 42 -11.78 7.27 -26.69
N LEU A 43 -11.82 7.86 -27.87
CA LEU A 43 -11.65 7.20 -29.15
C LEU A 43 -10.36 7.68 -29.82
N GLU A 44 -9.51 6.74 -30.21
CA GLU A 44 -8.25 7.03 -30.92
C GLU A 44 -8.52 7.67 -32.28
N GLU A 45 -7.65 8.58 -32.73
CA GLU A 45 -7.84 9.39 -33.92
C GLU A 45 -8.03 8.61 -35.22
N TYR A 46 -7.45 7.41 -35.30
CA TYR A 46 -7.57 6.57 -36.52
C TYR A 46 -8.96 5.94 -36.68
N ASN A 47 -9.78 5.84 -35.64
CA ASN A 47 -11.18 5.47 -35.78
C ASN A 47 -11.96 6.71 -36.27
N LYS A 48 -12.74 6.58 -37.34
CA LYS A 48 -13.47 7.68 -37.97
C LYS A 48 -14.97 7.66 -37.67
N ALA A 49 -15.44 6.80 -36.76
CA ALA A 49 -16.85 6.79 -36.36
C ALA A 49 -17.25 8.14 -35.77
N GLU A 50 -18.24 8.80 -36.32
CA GLU A 50 -18.78 10.08 -35.85
C GLU A 50 -19.78 9.86 -34.73
N ILE A 51 -20.53 8.77 -34.83
CA ILE A 51 -21.52 8.34 -33.82
C ILE A 51 -21.01 7.11 -33.10
N VAL A 52 -21.18 7.10 -31.81
CA VAL A 52 -20.95 5.97 -30.90
C VAL A 52 -22.29 5.56 -30.30
N THR A 53 -22.55 4.28 -30.24
CA THR A 53 -23.74 3.72 -29.58
C THR A 53 -23.34 2.85 -28.39
N ILE A 54 -24.19 2.79 -27.39
CA ILE A 54 -24.05 1.88 -26.25
C ILE A 54 -25.31 1.03 -26.17
N THR A 55 -25.11 -0.29 -26.09
CA THR A 55 -26.19 -1.24 -25.91
C THR A 55 -26.17 -1.88 -24.53
N ASP A 56 -27.32 -2.25 -24.01
CA ASP A 56 -27.47 -3.10 -22.84
C ASP A 56 -27.16 -4.59 -23.16
N ALA A 57 -27.36 -5.47 -22.17
CA ALA A 57 -27.11 -6.89 -22.30
C ALA A 57 -28.06 -7.58 -23.29
N GLU A 58 -29.27 -7.04 -23.53
CA GLU A 58 -30.26 -7.49 -24.46
C GLU A 58 -30.03 -6.99 -25.90
N GLY A 59 -29.04 -6.11 -26.09
CA GLY A 59 -28.68 -5.51 -27.37
C GLY A 59 -29.50 -4.27 -27.74
N SER A 60 -30.28 -3.74 -26.82
CA SER A 60 -31.05 -2.51 -27.03
C SER A 60 -30.13 -1.31 -26.91
N VAL A 61 -30.24 -0.32 -27.82
CA VAL A 61 -29.50 0.93 -27.74
C VAL A 61 -30.05 1.77 -26.57
N VAL A 62 -29.21 2.02 -25.59
CA VAL A 62 -29.53 2.82 -24.38
C VAL A 62 -28.89 4.20 -24.39
N TRP A 63 -27.89 4.42 -25.25
CA TRP A 63 -27.25 5.71 -25.44
C TRP A 63 -26.68 5.80 -26.86
N GLU A 64 -26.74 7.00 -27.44
CA GLU A 64 -26.12 7.33 -28.73
C GLU A 64 -25.62 8.77 -28.68
N GLY A 65 -24.40 9.02 -29.16
CA GLY A 65 -23.84 10.37 -29.15
C GLY A 65 -22.66 10.54 -30.08
N SER A 66 -22.36 11.82 -30.33
CA SER A 66 -21.12 12.27 -30.98
C SER A 66 -20.11 12.74 -29.93
N ALA A 67 -18.86 13.00 -30.35
CA ALA A 67 -17.84 13.48 -29.43
C ALA A 67 -18.20 14.85 -28.85
N ASP A 68 -18.13 14.99 -27.53
CA ASP A 68 -18.35 16.25 -26.82
C ASP A 68 -17.20 17.23 -27.10
N ARG A 69 -15.98 16.69 -27.16
CA ARG A 69 -14.77 17.46 -27.43
C ARG A 69 -13.64 16.58 -27.96
N SER A 70 -12.61 17.24 -28.49
CA SER A 70 -11.31 16.62 -28.76
C SER A 70 -10.24 17.29 -27.91
N ALA A 71 -9.36 16.49 -27.34
CA ALA A 71 -8.26 16.98 -26.51
C ALA A 71 -6.97 16.22 -26.79
N ALA A 72 -5.84 16.96 -26.75
CA ALA A 72 -4.52 16.36 -26.80
C ALA A 72 -4.12 15.89 -25.40
N SER A 73 -3.61 14.67 -25.32
CA SER A 73 -3.02 14.15 -24.07
C SER A 73 -1.75 14.94 -23.74
N PRO A 74 -1.62 15.51 -22.53
CA PRO A 74 -0.40 16.23 -22.13
C PRO A 74 0.83 15.34 -22.08
N TRP A 75 0.65 14.02 -21.97
CA TRP A 75 1.73 13.05 -21.85
C TRP A 75 2.23 12.53 -23.21
N SER A 76 1.31 12.26 -24.14
CA SER A 76 1.64 11.62 -25.42
C SER A 76 1.49 12.53 -26.62
N GLY A 77 0.91 13.72 -26.48
CA GLY A 77 0.55 14.62 -27.56
C GLY A 77 -0.57 14.10 -28.48
N LYS A 78 -1.04 12.85 -28.30
CA LYS A 78 -2.08 12.29 -29.14
C LYS A 78 -3.41 12.95 -28.91
N VAL A 79 -4.08 13.35 -29.97
CA VAL A 79 -5.44 13.88 -29.93
C VAL A 79 -6.44 12.71 -29.85
N ARG A 80 -7.40 12.82 -28.93
CA ARG A 80 -8.49 11.86 -28.78
C ARG A 80 -9.81 12.58 -28.72
N ARG A 81 -10.84 11.95 -29.26
CA ARG A 81 -12.22 12.39 -29.10
C ARG A 81 -12.77 11.80 -27.81
N ILE A 82 -13.46 12.62 -27.04
CA ILE A 82 -14.01 12.29 -25.72
C ILE A 82 -15.53 12.27 -25.84
N PHE A 83 -16.15 11.23 -25.30
CA PHE A 83 -17.59 11.01 -25.27
C PHE A 83 -18.02 10.87 -23.82
N ASP A 84 -19.00 11.62 -23.38
CA ASP A 84 -19.61 11.54 -22.06
C ASP A 84 -20.94 10.77 -22.16
N PHE A 85 -21.06 9.71 -21.36
CA PHE A 85 -22.26 8.90 -21.26
C PHE A 85 -22.71 8.73 -19.80
N SER A 86 -22.47 9.75 -18.97
CA SER A 86 -22.82 9.78 -17.54
C SER A 86 -24.29 9.57 -17.26
N GLU A 87 -25.17 9.77 -18.26
CA GLU A 87 -26.60 9.51 -18.20
C GLU A 87 -26.95 8.03 -17.91
N ILE A 88 -26.06 7.08 -18.24
CA ILE A 88 -26.24 5.68 -17.92
C ILE A 88 -26.01 5.47 -16.43
N THR A 89 -27.04 5.50 -15.62
CA THR A 89 -26.99 5.32 -14.16
C THR A 89 -27.45 3.96 -13.69
N GLU A 90 -28.14 3.19 -14.52
CA GLU A 90 -28.65 1.88 -14.18
C GLU A 90 -27.51 0.85 -14.08
N SER A 91 -27.59 -0.02 -13.05
CA SER A 91 -26.62 -1.11 -12.90
C SER A 91 -26.81 -2.14 -14.01
N GLY A 92 -25.72 -2.53 -14.66
CA GLY A 92 -25.75 -3.48 -15.77
C GLY A 92 -24.42 -3.64 -16.47
N THR A 93 -24.40 -4.54 -17.45
CA THR A 93 -23.27 -4.70 -18.39
C THR A 93 -23.66 -4.10 -19.72
N TYR A 94 -22.79 -3.29 -20.27
CA TYR A 94 -23.03 -2.51 -21.48
C TYR A 94 -21.91 -2.74 -22.48
N THR A 95 -22.22 -2.53 -23.77
CA THR A 95 -21.23 -2.60 -24.85
C THR A 95 -21.24 -1.30 -25.66
N ILE A 96 -20.08 -0.67 -25.75
CA ILE A 96 -19.83 0.48 -26.63
C ILE A 96 -19.52 -0.04 -28.03
N HIS A 97 -20.07 0.62 -29.04
CA HIS A 97 -19.80 0.36 -30.46
C HIS A 97 -19.34 1.65 -31.13
N ALA A 98 -18.16 1.61 -31.76
CA ALA A 98 -17.57 2.71 -32.51
C ALA A 98 -17.00 2.21 -33.85
N GLY A 99 -17.80 2.29 -34.92
CA GLY A 99 -17.47 1.68 -36.20
C GLY A 99 -17.36 0.16 -36.09
N LYS A 100 -16.17 -0.37 -36.33
CA LYS A 100 -15.91 -1.83 -36.22
C LYS A 100 -15.47 -2.27 -34.82
N ASP A 101 -15.17 -1.31 -33.95
CA ASP A 101 -14.61 -1.58 -32.63
C ASP A 101 -15.72 -1.62 -31.59
N SER A 102 -15.55 -2.47 -30.58
CA SER A 102 -16.45 -2.54 -29.44
C SER A 102 -15.70 -2.77 -28.13
N ALA A 103 -16.27 -2.32 -27.02
CA ALA A 103 -15.73 -2.52 -25.68
C ALA A 103 -16.87 -2.69 -24.67
N ALA A 104 -16.79 -3.70 -23.82
CA ALA A 104 -17.72 -3.91 -22.74
C ALA A 104 -17.30 -3.14 -21.48
N PHE A 105 -18.28 -2.70 -20.70
CA PHE A 105 -18.07 -2.13 -19.37
C PHE A 105 -19.25 -2.45 -18.44
N THR A 106 -19.06 -2.25 -17.15
CA THR A 106 -20.08 -2.49 -16.13
C THR A 106 -20.36 -1.21 -15.36
N VAL A 107 -21.64 -0.97 -15.05
CA VAL A 107 -22.09 0.01 -14.07
C VAL A 107 -22.59 -0.75 -12.86
N SER A 108 -22.04 -0.48 -11.68
CA SER A 108 -22.40 -1.19 -10.45
C SER A 108 -22.01 -0.37 -9.22
N PRO A 109 -22.79 -0.43 -8.13
CA PRO A 109 -22.37 0.11 -6.83
C PRO A 109 -21.12 -0.59 -6.28
N ASP A 110 -20.78 -1.79 -6.78
CA ASP A 110 -19.59 -2.57 -6.37
C ASP A 110 -18.50 -2.56 -7.45
N ALA A 111 -18.49 -1.61 -8.39
CA ALA A 111 -17.59 -1.60 -9.55
C ALA A 111 -16.12 -1.75 -9.21
N LEU A 112 -15.64 -1.13 -8.12
CA LEU A 112 -14.25 -1.17 -7.70
C LEU A 112 -13.93 -2.29 -6.69
N LYS A 113 -14.93 -2.99 -6.18
CA LYS A 113 -14.70 -4.06 -5.19
C LYS A 113 -13.75 -5.15 -5.69
N PRO A 114 -13.87 -5.69 -6.94
CA PRO A 114 -12.92 -6.67 -7.44
C PRO A 114 -11.48 -6.14 -7.51
N LEU A 115 -11.30 -4.84 -7.77
CA LEU A 115 -9.98 -4.21 -7.78
C LEU A 115 -9.40 -4.13 -6.38
N ALA A 116 -10.21 -3.74 -5.38
CA ALA A 116 -9.80 -3.69 -3.98
C ALA A 116 -9.39 -5.07 -3.46
N ASP A 117 -10.20 -6.10 -3.76
CA ASP A 117 -9.90 -7.49 -3.40
C ASP A 117 -8.59 -7.98 -4.06
N ALA A 118 -8.37 -7.63 -5.33
CA ALA A 118 -7.13 -7.97 -6.04
C ALA A 118 -5.91 -7.24 -5.48
N ALA A 119 -6.05 -5.97 -5.09
CA ALA A 119 -4.98 -5.19 -4.47
C ALA A 119 -4.53 -5.79 -3.14
N LEU A 120 -5.48 -6.24 -2.30
CA LEU A 120 -5.16 -6.93 -1.06
C LEU A 120 -4.51 -8.31 -1.31
N THR A 121 -5.01 -9.05 -2.30
CA THR A 121 -4.42 -10.33 -2.69
C THR A 121 -2.99 -10.17 -3.20
N ALA A 122 -2.64 -9.01 -3.79
CA ALA A 122 -1.26 -8.74 -4.20
C ALA A 122 -0.29 -8.76 -3.01
N PHE A 123 -0.68 -8.24 -1.85
CA PHE A 123 0.13 -8.34 -0.62
C PHE A 123 0.28 -9.78 -0.14
N TYR A 124 -0.77 -10.59 -0.23
CA TYR A 124 -0.67 -12.02 0.06
C TYR A 124 0.38 -12.71 -0.82
N HIS A 125 0.45 -12.36 -2.12
CA HIS A 125 1.46 -12.90 -3.03
C HIS A 125 2.89 -12.49 -2.66
N GLN A 126 3.08 -11.36 -1.97
CA GLN A 126 4.38 -10.87 -1.53
C GLN A 126 4.83 -11.47 -0.18
N ARG A 127 4.03 -12.28 0.48
CA ARG A 127 4.41 -12.91 1.74
C ARG A 127 5.68 -13.74 1.59
N SER A 128 6.66 -13.48 2.46
CA SER A 128 7.93 -14.20 2.58
C SER A 128 7.80 -15.37 3.55
N GLY A 129 8.59 -16.41 3.36
CA GLY A 129 8.78 -17.48 4.35
C GLY A 129 7.67 -18.52 4.45
N MET A 130 6.65 -18.49 3.59
CA MET A 130 5.55 -19.45 3.61
C MET A 130 5.15 -19.93 2.22
N ASP A 131 4.54 -21.11 2.15
CA ASP A 131 3.85 -21.56 0.94
C ASP A 131 2.60 -20.71 0.71
N LEU A 132 2.37 -20.30 -0.54
CA LEU A 132 1.13 -19.62 -0.92
C LEU A 132 0.06 -20.65 -1.24
N ASP A 133 -1.09 -20.54 -0.54
CA ASP A 133 -2.22 -21.44 -0.71
C ASP A 133 -2.81 -21.32 -2.13
N PRO A 134 -2.93 -22.44 -2.88
CA PRO A 134 -3.53 -22.43 -4.21
C PRO A 134 -4.99 -21.94 -4.25
N GLU A 135 -5.74 -22.07 -3.18
CA GLU A 135 -7.11 -21.56 -3.10
C GLU A 135 -7.17 -20.03 -3.11
N ILE A 136 -6.14 -19.38 -2.57
CA ILE A 136 -6.04 -17.91 -2.53
C ILE A 136 -5.20 -17.40 -3.72
N ALA A 137 -4.03 -17.98 -3.92
CA ALA A 137 -3.06 -17.52 -4.91
C ALA A 137 -3.37 -17.99 -6.35
N GLY A 138 -4.23 -18.99 -6.53
CA GLY A 138 -4.58 -19.56 -7.83
C GLY A 138 -3.34 -20.03 -8.59
N LYS A 139 -3.20 -19.58 -9.83
CA LYS A 139 -2.05 -19.92 -10.70
C LYS A 139 -0.70 -19.35 -10.23
N TRP A 140 -0.71 -18.46 -9.25
CA TRP A 140 0.47 -17.84 -8.66
C TRP A 140 0.92 -18.52 -7.36
N ALA A 141 0.29 -19.65 -6.99
CA ALA A 141 0.72 -20.45 -5.86
C ALA A 141 2.18 -20.88 -6.03
N ARG A 142 2.95 -20.78 -4.95
CA ARG A 142 4.37 -21.14 -4.92
C ARG A 142 4.78 -21.67 -3.57
N LYS A 143 5.89 -22.40 -3.54
CA LYS A 143 6.56 -22.75 -2.30
C LYS A 143 7.22 -21.53 -1.66
N GLY A 144 7.27 -21.53 -0.35
CA GLY A 144 7.95 -20.50 0.44
C GLY A 144 9.46 -20.53 0.20
N GLY A 145 10.04 -19.34 0.15
CA GLY A 145 11.48 -19.13 0.24
C GLY A 145 11.77 -18.13 1.35
N HIS A 146 13.04 -17.94 1.68
CA HIS A 146 13.49 -17.00 2.71
C HIS A 146 12.75 -17.16 4.05
N PRO A 147 12.88 -18.29 4.72
CA PRO A 147 12.32 -18.46 6.08
C PRO A 147 12.91 -17.47 7.07
N ASP A 148 14.03 -16.84 6.71
CA ASP A 148 14.75 -15.78 7.44
C ASP A 148 14.96 -16.12 8.93
N THR A 149 15.23 -17.41 9.21
CA THR A 149 15.59 -17.90 10.55
C THR A 149 17.08 -17.71 10.86
N LEU A 150 17.88 -17.44 9.83
CA LEU A 150 19.33 -17.20 9.91
C LEU A 150 19.64 -15.88 9.18
N VAL A 151 19.48 -14.77 9.89
CA VAL A 151 19.78 -13.43 9.39
C VAL A 151 20.92 -12.87 10.19
N TYR A 152 21.95 -12.38 9.52
CA TYR A 152 23.17 -11.87 10.16
C TYR A 152 23.07 -10.37 10.42
N ILE A 153 23.63 -9.93 11.55
CA ILE A 153 23.90 -8.52 11.77
C ILE A 153 25.08 -8.15 10.86
N HIS A 154 24.84 -7.25 9.90
CA HIS A 154 25.89 -6.72 9.02
C HIS A 154 26.88 -5.86 9.83
N ALA A 155 28.14 -5.73 9.36
CA ALA A 155 29.15 -4.92 10.04
C ALA A 155 28.68 -3.48 10.32
N ASN A 156 27.94 -2.85 9.37
CA ASN A 156 27.39 -1.50 9.55
C ASN A 156 26.21 -1.41 10.53
N ALA A 157 25.67 -2.55 10.97
CA ALA A 157 24.57 -2.64 11.92
C ALA A 157 25.04 -3.10 13.32
N ALA A 158 26.32 -3.38 13.47
CA ALA A 158 26.88 -3.95 14.70
C ALA A 158 26.74 -3.00 15.89
N SER A 159 26.45 -3.57 17.04
CA SER A 159 26.37 -2.89 18.33
C SER A 159 27.01 -3.75 19.42
N GLU A 160 27.17 -3.20 20.63
CA GLU A 160 27.68 -3.96 21.77
C GLU A 160 26.79 -5.17 22.10
N SER A 161 25.47 -5.00 22.03
CA SER A 161 24.48 -6.08 22.29
C SER A 161 24.33 -7.06 21.13
N ARG A 162 24.64 -6.64 19.90
CA ARG A 162 24.55 -7.42 18.67
C ARG A 162 25.79 -7.16 17.79
N PRO A 163 26.93 -7.79 18.10
CA PRO A 163 28.14 -7.71 17.26
C PRO A 163 27.87 -8.20 15.84
N GLU A 164 28.74 -7.81 14.90
CA GLU A 164 28.76 -8.33 13.53
C GLU A 164 28.70 -9.86 13.51
N GLY A 165 27.91 -10.41 12.58
CA GLY A 165 27.71 -11.85 12.42
C GLY A 165 26.78 -12.48 13.45
N THR A 166 26.28 -11.73 14.45
CA THR A 166 25.21 -12.20 15.32
C THR A 166 24.03 -12.66 14.49
N ILE A 167 23.46 -13.83 14.80
CA ILE A 167 22.32 -14.40 14.09
C ILE A 167 21.03 -14.01 14.82
N ILE A 168 20.07 -13.50 14.06
CA ILE A 168 18.69 -13.28 14.51
C ILE A 168 17.72 -14.03 13.61
N SER A 169 16.51 -14.27 14.11
CA SER A 169 15.38 -14.75 13.30
C SER A 169 14.49 -13.56 12.94
N SER A 170 14.20 -13.39 11.64
CA SER A 170 13.41 -12.27 11.12
C SER A 170 12.43 -12.76 10.05
N ALA A 171 11.65 -13.78 10.42
CA ALA A 171 10.68 -14.45 9.56
C ALA A 171 9.47 -13.56 9.24
N LYS A 172 8.67 -13.99 8.26
CA LYS A 172 7.47 -13.30 7.74
C LYS A 172 7.81 -12.00 7.01
N GLY A 173 6.83 -11.09 6.90
CA GLY A 173 6.95 -9.85 6.13
C GLY A 173 6.69 -10.03 4.64
N TRP A 174 6.65 -8.92 3.93
CA TRP A 174 6.46 -8.90 2.49
C TRP A 174 7.79 -8.66 1.76
N TYR A 175 7.97 -9.33 0.63
CA TYR A 175 8.92 -8.88 -0.38
C TYR A 175 8.50 -7.50 -0.90
N ASP A 176 9.44 -6.71 -1.36
CA ASP A 176 9.19 -5.33 -1.79
C ASP A 176 8.46 -5.27 -3.15
N ALA A 177 9.15 -5.62 -4.21
CA ALA A 177 8.63 -5.54 -5.57
C ALA A 177 8.96 -6.81 -6.37
N GLY A 178 9.89 -6.71 -7.31
CA GLY A 178 10.43 -7.84 -8.06
C GLY A 178 11.63 -8.51 -7.42
N ASP A 179 12.08 -8.02 -6.29
CA ASP A 179 13.16 -8.57 -5.48
C ASP A 179 12.63 -9.24 -4.21
N TYR A 180 13.52 -9.94 -3.50
CA TYR A 180 13.18 -10.71 -2.32
C TYR A 180 13.68 -10.09 -1.02
N ASN A 181 14.02 -8.80 -1.04
CA ASN A 181 14.40 -8.05 0.14
C ASN A 181 13.16 -7.47 0.84
N LYS A 182 13.34 -7.05 2.09
CA LYS A 182 12.27 -6.48 2.92
C LYS A 182 12.76 -5.16 3.49
N TYR A 183 12.04 -4.08 3.21
CA TYR A 183 12.43 -2.71 3.55
C TYR A 183 11.43 -2.14 4.55
N VAL A 184 11.93 -1.62 5.68
CA VAL A 184 11.05 -1.14 6.75
C VAL A 184 10.27 0.10 6.31
N VAL A 185 10.93 1.03 5.64
CA VAL A 185 10.30 2.26 5.13
C VAL A 185 9.11 1.94 4.23
N ASN A 186 9.31 1.11 3.19
CA ASN A 186 8.23 0.72 2.26
C ASN A 186 7.11 -0.06 2.96
N SER A 187 7.48 -0.96 3.86
CA SER A 187 6.52 -1.73 4.66
C SER A 187 5.73 -0.84 5.60
N GLY A 188 6.36 0.11 6.27
CA GLY A 188 5.73 1.07 7.16
C GLY A 188 4.70 1.91 6.43
N TYR A 189 5.11 2.53 5.32
CA TYR A 189 4.21 3.25 4.42
C TYR A 189 2.99 2.42 3.99
N SER A 190 3.23 1.19 3.52
CA SER A 190 2.16 0.30 3.05
C SER A 190 1.18 -0.07 4.16
N MET A 191 1.69 -0.33 5.37
CA MET A 191 0.85 -0.62 6.55
C MET A 191 0.05 0.60 6.97
N GLY A 192 0.65 1.79 6.98
CA GLY A 192 -0.04 3.05 7.28
C GLY A 192 -1.19 3.30 6.30
N LEU A 193 -0.94 3.12 4.99
CA LEU A 193 -1.97 3.26 3.97
C LEU A 193 -3.13 2.26 4.14
N MET A 194 -2.82 0.98 4.43
CA MET A 194 -3.84 -0.04 4.72
C MET A 194 -4.65 0.31 5.97
N ALA A 195 -3.99 0.75 7.03
CA ALA A 195 -4.64 1.16 8.27
C ALA A 195 -5.60 2.33 8.02
N GLN A 196 -5.13 3.38 7.34
CA GLN A 196 -5.96 4.54 6.99
C GLN A 196 -7.12 4.15 6.08
N THR A 197 -6.92 3.26 5.10
CA THR A 197 -7.99 2.76 4.26
C THR A 197 -9.08 2.08 5.09
N PHE A 198 -8.70 1.24 6.05
CA PHE A 198 -9.64 0.59 6.96
C PHE A 198 -10.40 1.59 7.84
N LEU A 199 -9.70 2.62 8.34
CA LEU A 199 -10.29 3.65 9.20
C LEU A 199 -11.23 4.59 8.45
N MET A 200 -10.91 4.90 7.18
CA MET A 200 -11.69 5.83 6.35
C MET A 200 -12.95 5.20 5.76
N PHE A 201 -12.94 3.91 5.49
CA PHE A 201 -14.01 3.18 4.81
C PHE A 201 -14.41 1.91 5.58
N PRO A 202 -14.81 2.03 6.85
CA PRO A 202 -15.14 0.88 7.70
C PRO A 202 -16.30 0.07 7.13
N GLU A 203 -17.25 0.70 6.42
CA GLU A 203 -18.40 0.05 5.78
C GLU A 203 -18.00 -0.88 4.64
N VAL A 204 -16.91 -0.62 3.94
CA VAL A 204 -16.38 -1.49 2.87
C VAL A 204 -15.83 -2.78 3.48
N TYR A 205 -15.33 -2.68 4.69
CA TYR A 205 -14.79 -3.77 5.48
C TYR A 205 -15.74 -4.15 6.61
N ASP A 206 -17.05 -3.79 6.46
CA ASP A 206 -18.07 -4.05 7.47
C ASP A 206 -18.10 -5.54 7.80
N TRP A 207 -17.72 -5.80 9.01
CA TRP A 207 -17.66 -7.11 9.64
C TRP A 207 -19.03 -7.63 10.01
N GLY A 208 -20.10 -7.08 9.36
CA GLY A 208 -21.47 -7.48 9.54
C GLY A 208 -21.88 -7.46 11.00
N GLN A 209 -22.06 -6.30 11.58
CA GLN A 209 -22.75 -6.13 12.87
C GLN A 209 -24.25 -6.50 12.74
N LYS A 210 -24.53 -7.67 12.19
CA LYS A 210 -25.85 -8.27 12.30
C LYS A 210 -25.85 -9.15 13.54
N ASP A 211 -26.40 -8.61 14.61
CA ASP A 211 -26.72 -9.24 15.90
C ASP A 211 -25.54 -9.77 16.74
N LYS A 212 -25.37 -9.18 17.93
CA LYS A 212 -24.33 -9.53 18.91
C LYS A 212 -24.29 -11.02 19.31
N LYS A 213 -25.33 -11.79 18.97
CA LYS A 213 -25.41 -13.22 19.26
C LYS A 213 -24.57 -14.06 18.30
N ASP A 214 -24.40 -13.59 17.06
CA ASP A 214 -23.61 -14.24 16.03
C ASP A 214 -22.16 -13.78 15.97
N TYR A 215 -21.79 -12.73 16.75
CA TYR A 215 -20.48 -12.13 16.76
C TYR A 215 -19.35 -13.15 17.05
N TRP A 216 -19.54 -14.06 18.00
CA TRP A 216 -18.57 -15.08 18.35
C TRP A 216 -18.51 -16.23 17.33
N GLU A 217 -19.65 -16.64 16.76
CA GLU A 217 -19.69 -17.66 15.71
C GLU A 217 -19.19 -17.11 14.38
N TYR A 218 -19.52 -15.86 14.08
CA TYR A 218 -19.02 -15.08 12.97
C TYR A 218 -17.52 -14.85 13.10
N ASN A 219 -17.00 -14.38 14.24
CA ASN A 219 -15.58 -14.24 14.47
C ASN A 219 -14.82 -15.57 14.38
N ARG A 220 -15.40 -16.67 14.86
CA ARG A 220 -14.79 -17.99 14.75
C ARG A 220 -14.72 -18.49 13.30
N LYS A 221 -15.73 -18.22 12.47
CA LYS A 221 -15.73 -18.49 11.02
C LYS A 221 -14.84 -17.52 10.27
N MET A 222 -14.83 -16.25 10.67
CA MET A 222 -14.03 -15.20 10.02
C MET A 222 -12.54 -15.26 10.39
N HIS A 223 -12.17 -15.83 11.53
CA HIS A 223 -10.78 -16.19 11.82
C HIS A 223 -10.21 -17.22 10.82
N SER A 224 -11.09 -17.93 10.10
CA SER A 224 -10.65 -18.91 9.12
C SER A 224 -10.61 -18.42 7.68
N ILE A 225 -11.30 -17.32 7.30
CA ILE A 225 -11.47 -17.02 5.87
C ILE A 225 -11.31 -15.54 5.46
N TYR A 226 -11.72 -14.49 6.23
CA TYR A 226 -11.75 -13.12 5.69
C TYR A 226 -11.57 -11.98 6.71
N ARG A 227 -10.31 -11.69 7.05
CA ARG A 227 -9.84 -10.35 7.43
C ARG A 227 -8.63 -9.98 6.54
N PRO A 228 -8.78 -9.82 5.23
CA PRO A 228 -7.59 -9.72 4.36
C PRO A 228 -6.66 -8.58 4.80
N ILE A 229 -7.16 -7.35 5.00
CA ILE A 229 -6.33 -6.23 5.48
C ILE A 229 -5.70 -6.54 6.84
N TYR A 230 -6.50 -7.00 7.80
CA TYR A 230 -6.01 -7.28 9.15
C TYR A 230 -4.94 -8.37 9.15
N ASN A 231 -5.18 -9.46 8.41
CA ASN A 231 -4.24 -10.57 8.32
C ASN A 231 -2.94 -10.16 7.64
N GLU A 232 -3.01 -9.26 6.65
CA GLU A 232 -1.81 -8.72 6.01
C GLU A 232 -1.04 -7.79 6.95
N LEU A 233 -1.74 -6.91 7.66
CA LEU A 233 -1.13 -6.04 8.67
C LEU A 233 -0.44 -6.85 9.77
N GLU A 234 -1.10 -7.90 10.29
CA GLU A 234 -0.54 -8.77 11.33
C GLU A 234 0.68 -9.55 10.80
N TYR A 235 0.58 -10.11 9.57
CA TYR A 235 1.68 -10.86 8.97
C TYR A 235 2.95 -10.02 8.83
N ASN A 236 2.80 -8.77 8.41
CA ASN A 236 3.93 -7.87 8.24
C ASN A 236 4.40 -7.26 9.58
N ALA A 237 3.49 -6.98 10.51
CA ALA A 237 3.84 -6.49 11.84
C ALA A 237 4.70 -7.50 12.60
N ASP A 238 4.43 -8.80 12.46
CA ASP A 238 5.24 -9.87 13.06
C ASP A 238 6.70 -9.83 12.58
N TRP A 239 6.92 -9.49 11.31
CA TRP A 239 8.26 -9.25 10.80
C TRP A 239 8.84 -7.94 11.33
N LEU A 240 8.10 -6.83 11.30
CA LEU A 240 8.58 -5.54 11.80
C LEU A 240 9.05 -5.63 13.25
N TYR A 241 8.38 -6.40 14.12
CA TYR A 241 8.84 -6.63 15.49
C TYR A 241 10.25 -7.16 15.55
N THR A 242 10.67 -7.98 14.60
CA THR A 242 12.02 -8.57 14.56
C THR A 242 13.08 -7.58 14.10
N MET A 243 12.66 -6.52 13.40
CA MET A 243 13.54 -5.46 12.90
C MET A 243 13.89 -4.41 13.98
N GLN A 244 13.17 -4.40 15.10
CA GLN A 244 13.52 -3.56 16.26
C GLN A 244 14.58 -4.24 17.13
N ASP A 245 15.64 -3.52 17.46
CA ASP A 245 16.61 -3.99 18.44
C ASP A 245 16.05 -3.78 19.86
N PRO A 246 15.86 -4.86 20.63
CA PRO A 246 15.30 -4.76 21.97
C PRO A 246 16.24 -4.06 22.98
N ALA A 247 17.52 -3.87 22.65
CA ALA A 247 18.48 -3.27 23.55
C ALA A 247 18.34 -1.74 23.62
N ASP A 248 17.96 -1.10 22.51
CA ASP A 248 17.86 0.36 22.43
C ASP A 248 16.58 0.89 21.79
N GLY A 249 15.77 0.01 21.18
CA GLY A 249 14.54 0.38 20.50
C GLY A 249 14.70 0.83 19.05
N GLY A 250 15.93 1.01 18.57
CA GLY A 250 16.20 1.39 17.18
C GLY A 250 15.82 0.30 16.19
N VAL A 251 15.49 0.69 14.96
CA VAL A 251 14.97 -0.21 13.93
C VAL A 251 15.96 -0.31 12.77
N TYR A 252 16.30 -1.54 12.39
CA TYR A 252 17.14 -1.82 11.23
C TYR A 252 16.44 -1.39 9.94
N HIS A 253 17.17 -0.73 9.04
CA HIS A 253 16.61 -0.11 7.85
C HIS A 253 15.97 -1.13 6.88
N LYS A 254 16.63 -2.26 6.67
CA LYS A 254 16.13 -3.35 5.81
C LYS A 254 16.72 -4.70 6.18
N LEU A 255 16.07 -5.77 5.71
CA LEU A 255 16.58 -7.12 5.66
C LEU A 255 16.86 -7.46 4.18
N THR A 256 18.11 -7.77 3.85
CA THR A 256 18.56 -7.81 2.46
C THR A 256 19.61 -8.88 2.20
N THR A 257 19.78 -9.24 0.94
CA THR A 257 20.96 -9.88 0.39
C THR A 257 21.99 -8.83 -0.01
N PRO A 258 23.29 -9.17 -0.19
CA PRO A 258 24.28 -8.23 -0.71
C PRO A 258 23.92 -7.66 -2.09
N SER A 259 23.33 -8.46 -2.95
CA SER A 259 22.88 -8.07 -4.29
C SER A 259 21.54 -8.71 -4.63
N PHE A 260 20.86 -8.20 -5.67
CA PHE A 260 19.62 -8.82 -6.16
C PHE A 260 19.85 -10.24 -6.66
N GLU A 261 18.93 -11.15 -6.35
CA GLU A 261 19.00 -12.57 -6.74
C GLU A 261 18.67 -12.84 -8.23
N GLY A 262 18.07 -11.87 -8.93
CA GLY A 262 17.64 -12.04 -10.31
C GLY A 262 16.28 -12.77 -10.45
N PHE A 263 16.00 -13.25 -11.67
CA PHE A 263 14.73 -13.88 -12.01
C PHE A 263 14.73 -15.39 -11.70
N ILE A 264 14.78 -15.75 -10.43
CA ILE A 264 14.70 -17.12 -9.94
C ILE A 264 13.58 -17.25 -8.90
N SER A 265 13.16 -18.47 -8.60
CA SER A 265 12.17 -18.70 -7.54
C SER A 265 12.75 -18.33 -6.17
N PRO A 266 11.93 -17.77 -5.23
CA PRO A 266 12.38 -17.50 -3.86
C PRO A 266 12.99 -18.73 -3.16
N LEU A 267 12.58 -19.94 -3.55
CA LEU A 267 13.11 -21.20 -3.01
C LEU A 267 14.53 -21.51 -3.47
N GLU A 268 14.94 -20.94 -4.62
CA GLU A 268 16.26 -21.17 -5.23
C GLU A 268 17.30 -20.15 -4.79
N CYS A 269 16.89 -19.12 -4.05
CA CYS A 269 17.78 -18.09 -3.54
C CYS A 269 18.71 -18.67 -2.47
N SER A 270 19.99 -18.31 -2.53
CA SER A 270 21.02 -18.91 -1.69
C SER A 270 21.97 -17.90 -1.05
N GLN A 271 21.84 -16.60 -1.38
CA GLN A 271 22.68 -15.57 -0.76
C GLN A 271 22.38 -15.42 0.74
N PRO A 272 23.38 -15.08 1.57
CA PRO A 272 23.16 -14.78 2.97
C PRO A 272 22.26 -13.55 3.14
N ARG A 273 21.50 -13.55 4.23
CA ARG A 273 20.58 -12.46 4.58
C ARG A 273 21.17 -11.63 5.71
N TYR A 274 21.05 -10.31 5.60
CA TYR A 274 21.57 -9.34 6.56
C TYR A 274 20.49 -8.33 6.96
N VAL A 275 20.52 -7.91 8.23
CA VAL A 275 19.98 -6.61 8.62
C VAL A 275 21.12 -5.59 8.61
N VAL A 276 20.82 -4.39 8.12
CA VAL A 276 21.79 -3.29 7.96
C VAL A 276 21.52 -2.18 8.96
N GLN A 277 22.35 -1.14 8.96
CA GLN A 277 22.30 -0.01 9.89
C GLN A 277 20.85 0.38 10.26
N LYS A 278 20.61 0.71 11.52
CA LYS A 278 19.40 1.36 11.99
C LYS A 278 19.29 2.76 11.41
N SER A 279 18.07 3.20 11.08
CA SER A 279 17.88 4.56 10.56
C SER A 279 16.72 5.27 11.24
N VAL A 280 16.78 6.61 11.23
CA VAL A 280 15.76 7.47 11.80
C VAL A 280 14.43 7.26 11.08
N THR A 281 14.44 7.18 9.73
CA THR A 281 13.23 6.94 8.91
C THR A 281 12.61 5.58 9.20
N ALA A 282 13.39 4.50 9.23
CA ALA A 282 12.88 3.18 9.57
C ALA A 282 12.29 3.10 10.99
N ALA A 283 12.89 3.80 11.96
CA ALA A 283 12.37 3.84 13.33
C ALA A 283 11.04 4.60 13.42
N LEU A 284 10.89 5.69 12.68
CA LEU A 284 9.67 6.48 12.65
C LEU A 284 8.56 5.81 11.84
N ASP A 285 8.86 5.24 10.67
CA ASP A 285 7.90 4.45 9.88
C ASP A 285 7.40 3.22 10.64
N PHE A 286 8.30 2.55 11.37
CA PHE A 286 7.91 1.49 12.30
C PHE A 286 6.95 2.02 13.37
N ALA A 287 7.28 3.15 14.00
CA ALA A 287 6.45 3.73 15.06
C ALA A 287 5.06 4.12 14.54
N GLY A 288 4.99 4.82 13.40
CA GLY A 288 3.74 5.18 12.73
C GLY A 288 2.90 3.95 12.37
N ALA A 289 3.50 2.97 11.69
CA ALA A 289 2.80 1.77 11.25
C ALA A 289 2.26 0.91 12.42
N MET A 290 3.06 0.72 13.47
CA MET A 290 2.65 -0.08 14.63
C MET A 290 1.55 0.62 15.43
N CYS A 291 1.60 1.95 15.53
CA CYS A 291 0.60 2.75 16.21
C CYS A 291 -0.71 2.78 15.40
N SER A 292 -0.65 3.05 14.08
CA SER A 292 -1.81 2.98 13.18
C SER A 292 -2.51 1.62 13.26
N PHE A 293 -1.74 0.54 13.25
CA PHE A 293 -2.30 -0.82 13.36
C PHE A 293 -2.92 -1.08 14.74
N ALA A 294 -2.37 -0.52 15.82
CA ALA A 294 -2.99 -0.60 17.14
C ALA A 294 -4.29 0.23 17.18
N ASN A 295 -4.32 1.41 16.56
CA ASN A 295 -5.47 2.30 16.51
C ASN A 295 -6.69 1.69 15.82
N ILE A 296 -6.52 0.81 14.82
CA ILE A 296 -7.63 0.05 14.20
C ILE A 296 -8.44 -0.71 15.26
N HIS A 297 -7.79 -1.26 16.27
CA HIS A 297 -8.48 -1.99 17.34
C HIS A 297 -9.13 -1.07 18.38
N GLY A 298 -8.52 0.07 18.68
CA GLY A 298 -9.11 1.05 19.59
C GLY A 298 -10.43 1.63 19.10
N MET A 299 -10.69 1.56 17.78
CA MET A 299 -11.96 2.03 17.20
C MET A 299 -13.16 1.13 17.50
N SER A 300 -12.97 -0.16 17.68
CA SER A 300 -14.07 -1.08 18.00
C SER A 300 -14.59 -0.95 19.43
N GLU A 301 -13.83 -0.27 20.30
CA GLU A 301 -14.11 -0.13 21.73
C GLU A 301 -13.71 1.27 22.22
N ILE A 302 -14.45 2.30 21.78
CA ILE A 302 -14.24 3.69 22.23
C ILE A 302 -14.36 3.75 23.76
N GLY A 303 -13.27 4.06 24.42
CA GLY A 303 -13.19 4.16 25.89
C GLY A 303 -12.42 3.03 26.57
N ASN A 304 -11.92 2.04 25.86
CA ASN A 304 -11.01 1.07 26.46
C ASN A 304 -9.61 1.65 26.62
N ASP A 305 -9.17 1.68 27.85
CA ASP A 305 -7.80 1.99 28.24
C ASP A 305 -6.83 1.10 27.43
N ILE A 306 -5.85 1.74 26.76
CA ILE A 306 -4.73 1.08 26.05
C ILE A 306 -4.13 -0.04 26.92
N ASN A 307 -4.16 0.14 28.24
CA ASN A 307 -3.65 -0.82 29.21
C ASN A 307 -4.53 -2.08 29.38
N SER A 308 -5.78 -2.05 28.92
CA SER A 308 -6.72 -3.17 29.09
C SER A 308 -6.40 -4.36 28.17
N ASN A 309 -5.71 -4.15 27.04
CA ASN A 309 -5.33 -5.20 26.10
C ASN A 309 -3.80 -5.27 25.95
N LYS A 310 -3.21 -6.34 26.49
CA LYS A 310 -1.76 -6.57 26.50
C LYS A 310 -1.11 -6.52 25.09
N MET A 311 -1.84 -6.94 24.07
CA MET A 311 -1.31 -6.96 22.70
C MET A 311 -1.22 -5.54 22.13
N TYR A 312 -2.21 -4.69 22.36
CA TYR A 312 -2.22 -3.31 21.89
C TYR A 312 -1.17 -2.48 22.64
N LYS A 313 -1.11 -2.68 23.97
CA LYS A 313 -0.08 -2.05 24.79
C LYS A 313 1.33 -2.37 24.27
N ASN A 314 1.61 -3.63 23.92
CA ASN A 314 2.91 -4.02 23.39
C ASN A 314 3.24 -3.30 22.07
N ARG A 315 2.26 -3.05 21.18
CA ARG A 315 2.48 -2.30 19.94
C ARG A 315 2.84 -0.85 20.23
N TYR A 316 2.12 -0.20 21.14
CA TYR A 316 2.44 1.18 21.55
C TYR A 316 3.78 1.29 22.24
N ASP A 317 4.09 0.40 23.19
CA ASP A 317 5.37 0.42 23.90
C ASP A 317 6.55 0.30 22.90
N LYS A 318 6.39 -0.50 21.86
CA LYS A 318 7.42 -0.64 20.81
C LYS A 318 7.48 0.56 19.88
N ALA A 319 6.34 1.13 19.49
CA ALA A 319 6.27 2.35 18.71
C ALA A 319 6.93 3.52 19.47
N GLU A 320 6.60 3.69 20.75
CA GLU A 320 7.18 4.71 21.62
C GLU A 320 8.69 4.53 21.80
N SER A 321 9.16 3.29 21.93
CA SER A 321 10.60 2.98 22.03
C SER A 321 11.33 3.34 20.74
N ALA A 322 10.77 3.03 19.57
CA ALA A 322 11.37 3.39 18.28
C ALA A 322 11.38 4.92 18.07
N TYR A 323 10.27 5.59 18.40
CA TYR A 323 10.18 7.05 18.34
C TYR A 323 11.19 7.73 19.25
N THR A 324 11.36 7.23 20.48
CA THR A 324 12.34 7.74 21.44
C THR A 324 13.78 7.57 20.90
N TRP A 325 14.06 6.42 20.30
CA TRP A 325 15.35 6.19 19.64
C TRP A 325 15.57 7.18 18.49
N ALA A 326 14.58 7.41 17.64
CA ALA A 326 14.66 8.36 16.52
C ALA A 326 14.95 9.79 17.01
N LYS A 327 14.27 10.24 18.07
CA LYS A 327 14.50 11.55 18.70
C LYS A 327 15.95 11.68 19.24
N ALA A 328 16.54 10.59 19.72
CA ALA A 328 17.93 10.57 20.20
C ALA A 328 18.97 10.48 19.07
N HIS A 329 18.54 10.05 17.85
CA HIS A 329 19.41 9.82 16.70
C HIS A 329 18.86 10.48 15.42
N PRO A 330 18.54 11.78 15.41
CA PRO A 330 17.84 12.43 14.30
C PRO A 330 18.65 12.47 13.00
N GLU A 331 19.98 12.30 13.08
CA GLU A 331 20.89 12.29 11.92
C GLU A 331 21.24 10.87 11.44
N ALA A 332 20.62 9.83 11.99
CA ALA A 332 20.91 8.44 11.63
C ALA A 332 20.25 8.03 10.31
N PHE A 333 20.53 8.73 9.23
CA PHE A 333 20.05 8.39 7.90
C PHE A 333 20.83 7.21 7.30
N TYR A 334 20.13 6.34 6.55
CA TYR A 334 20.76 5.25 5.83
C TYR A 334 21.42 5.77 4.54
N ARG A 335 22.76 5.72 4.49
CA ARG A 335 23.56 6.20 3.37
C ARG A 335 24.35 5.04 2.77
N GLN A 336 23.68 4.23 1.93
CA GLN A 336 24.21 2.95 1.43
C GLN A 336 25.61 3.06 0.83
N ASP A 337 25.83 4.03 -0.07
CA ASP A 337 27.12 4.18 -0.75
C ASP A 337 28.26 4.47 0.24
N LYS A 338 28.01 5.35 1.23
CA LYS A 338 29.00 5.64 2.29
C LYS A 338 29.27 4.44 3.19
N LEU A 339 28.25 3.63 3.44
CA LEU A 339 28.39 2.42 4.26
C LEU A 339 29.20 1.35 3.53
N ASN A 340 29.01 1.20 2.22
CA ASN A 340 29.78 0.28 1.38
C ASN A 340 31.27 0.69 1.28
N GLU A 341 31.61 1.98 1.42
CA GLU A 341 32.99 2.43 1.50
C GLU A 341 33.72 1.98 2.80
N MET A 342 32.98 1.61 3.83
CA MET A 342 33.51 1.35 5.18
C MET A 342 33.33 -0.10 5.65
N TYR A 343 32.38 -0.83 5.09
CA TYR A 343 31.95 -2.13 5.63
C TYR A 343 31.72 -3.15 4.51
N ASP A 344 32.13 -4.38 4.74
CA ASP A 344 31.90 -5.54 3.89
C ASP A 344 30.78 -6.45 4.45
N PRO A 345 30.07 -7.22 3.59
CA PRO A 345 30.06 -7.12 2.13
C PRO A 345 29.27 -5.89 1.64
N ASP A 346 29.63 -5.36 0.47
CA ASP A 346 28.81 -4.32 -0.17
C ASP A 346 27.35 -4.74 -0.30
N VAL A 347 26.44 -3.80 -0.04
CA VAL A 347 25.00 -3.97 -0.25
C VAL A 347 24.56 -3.09 -1.42
N THR A 348 24.06 -3.71 -2.49
CA THR A 348 23.72 -3.04 -3.76
C THR A 348 22.22 -3.14 -4.12
N THR A 349 21.40 -3.62 -3.18
CA THR A 349 19.93 -3.65 -3.31
C THR A 349 19.32 -2.27 -3.04
N GLY A 350 17.99 -2.11 -3.13
CA GLY A 350 17.32 -0.84 -2.93
C GLY A 350 17.81 -0.10 -1.66
N ALA A 351 18.18 1.15 -1.80
CA ALA A 351 18.67 1.96 -0.67
C ALA A 351 17.52 2.51 0.17
N TYR A 352 16.51 3.06 -0.46
CA TYR A 352 15.37 3.75 0.19
C TYR A 352 15.82 4.73 1.28
N GLY A 353 16.90 5.44 1.01
CA GLY A 353 17.43 6.48 1.89
C GLY A 353 16.67 7.79 1.72
N ASP A 354 16.70 8.62 2.72
CA ASP A 354 16.09 9.93 2.73
C ASP A 354 17.06 11.00 3.23
N ASP A 355 16.75 12.28 2.98
CA ASP A 355 17.54 13.45 3.41
C ASP A 355 16.86 14.25 4.53
N SER A 356 15.59 13.98 4.81
CA SER A 356 14.79 14.52 5.91
C SER A 356 13.97 13.39 6.53
N ALA A 357 13.56 13.56 7.77
CA ALA A 357 12.63 12.69 8.48
C ALA A 357 11.45 13.49 9.07
N ASP A 358 11.22 14.70 8.60
CA ASP A 358 10.20 15.60 9.13
C ASP A 358 8.78 15.04 8.94
N ASP A 359 8.54 14.43 7.82
CA ASP A 359 7.25 13.84 7.49
C ASP A 359 6.98 12.52 8.25
N GLU A 360 8.00 11.72 8.50
CA GLU A 360 7.90 10.55 9.38
C GLU A 360 7.74 10.97 10.83
N PHE A 361 8.44 12.00 11.31
CA PHE A 361 8.20 12.57 12.65
C PHE A 361 6.76 13.07 12.78
N PHE A 362 6.26 13.79 11.78
CA PHE A 362 4.88 14.28 11.78
C PHE A 362 3.87 13.14 11.88
N TRP A 363 4.02 12.11 11.04
CA TRP A 363 3.11 10.95 11.05
C TRP A 363 3.19 10.18 12.37
N ALA A 364 4.38 9.75 12.79
CA ALA A 364 4.56 8.95 14.00
C ALA A 364 4.11 9.71 15.26
N ALA A 365 4.41 11.01 15.37
CA ALA A 365 3.94 11.84 16.47
C ALA A 365 2.42 12.00 16.47
N SER A 366 1.78 12.14 15.32
CA SER A 366 0.33 12.21 15.17
C SER A 366 -0.35 10.94 15.71
N GLU A 367 0.12 9.78 15.29
CA GLU A 367 -0.40 8.48 15.73
C GLU A 367 -0.21 8.28 17.24
N LEU A 368 0.98 8.59 17.77
CA LEU A 368 1.29 8.48 19.21
C LEU A 368 0.48 9.47 20.04
N TYR A 369 0.27 10.70 19.57
CA TYR A 369 -0.58 11.66 20.27
C TYR A 369 -2.02 11.16 20.38
N HIS A 370 -2.59 10.68 19.27
CA HIS A 370 -3.96 10.20 19.28
C HIS A 370 -4.15 8.98 20.18
N ALA A 371 -3.15 8.10 20.24
CA ALA A 371 -3.16 6.93 21.10
C ALA A 371 -3.04 7.26 22.60
N THR A 372 -2.17 8.22 22.95
CA THR A 372 -1.75 8.44 24.34
C THR A 372 -2.25 9.74 24.95
N GLN A 373 -2.65 10.71 24.14
CA GLN A 373 -2.97 12.09 24.53
C GLN A 373 -1.81 12.81 25.25
N ASN A 374 -0.57 12.32 25.09
CA ASN A 374 0.62 12.95 25.64
C ASN A 374 0.99 14.19 24.83
N THR A 375 0.94 15.35 25.46
CA THR A 375 1.17 16.66 24.83
C THR A 375 2.58 16.83 24.28
N ALA A 376 3.56 16.03 24.71
CA ALA A 376 4.89 16.06 24.12
C ALA A 376 4.87 15.69 22.64
N TYR A 377 4.05 14.71 22.22
CA TYR A 377 3.88 14.38 20.81
C TYR A 377 3.14 15.47 20.03
N LEU A 378 2.21 16.19 20.68
CA LEU A 378 1.54 17.32 20.04
C LEU A 378 2.50 18.47 19.72
N GLU A 379 3.49 18.72 20.56
CA GLU A 379 4.54 19.72 20.26
C GLU A 379 5.42 19.27 19.07
N ASP A 380 5.73 17.97 18.99
CA ASP A 380 6.43 17.43 17.82
C ASP A 380 5.58 17.55 16.54
N VAL A 381 4.28 17.22 16.59
CA VAL A 381 3.35 17.43 15.46
C VAL A 381 3.37 18.88 14.99
N LYS A 382 3.32 19.86 15.89
CA LYS A 382 3.39 21.29 15.55
C LYS A 382 4.74 21.68 14.93
N THR A 383 5.80 21.03 15.36
CA THR A 383 7.16 21.29 14.84
C THR A 383 7.33 20.80 13.42
N PHE A 384 6.78 19.62 13.10
CA PHE A 384 6.99 18.92 11.84
C PHE A 384 5.78 18.98 10.89
N ILE A 385 4.75 19.78 11.19
CA ILE A 385 3.57 19.92 10.34
C ILE A 385 3.96 20.36 8.91
N PRO A 386 3.53 19.64 7.86
CA PRO A 386 3.92 19.98 6.51
C PRO A 386 3.29 21.32 6.06
N GLU A 387 4.06 22.15 5.39
CA GLU A 387 3.57 23.43 4.83
C GLU A 387 2.52 23.26 3.73
N ARG A 388 2.49 22.10 3.07
CA ARG A 388 1.58 21.78 1.97
C ARG A 388 1.26 20.29 1.92
N PHE A 389 0.07 19.97 1.43
CA PHE A 389 -0.29 18.59 1.13
C PHE A 389 0.53 18.07 -0.06
N THR A 390 1.12 16.89 0.12
CA THR A 390 1.82 16.15 -0.93
C THR A 390 1.22 14.73 -0.98
N LEU A 391 1.04 14.19 -2.19
CA LEU A 391 0.65 12.79 -2.32
C LEU A 391 1.71 11.90 -1.67
N MET A 392 1.24 10.98 -0.85
CA MET A 392 2.11 10.08 -0.10
C MET A 392 2.87 9.10 -1.00
N SER A 393 4.07 8.78 -0.58
CA SER A 393 4.93 7.73 -1.12
C SER A 393 5.82 7.20 0.02
N TRP A 394 6.67 6.23 -0.25
CA TRP A 394 7.67 5.79 0.73
C TRP A 394 8.67 6.89 1.14
N GLY A 395 8.92 7.88 0.29
CA GLY A 395 9.79 9.03 0.58
C GLY A 395 9.02 10.29 0.98
N ASN A 396 7.71 10.20 1.23
CA ASN A 396 6.95 11.26 1.88
C ASN A 396 5.65 10.68 2.46
N VAL A 397 5.62 10.50 3.76
CA VAL A 397 4.50 9.89 4.50
C VAL A 397 3.61 10.90 5.23
N ALA A 398 3.85 12.22 5.08
CA ALA A 398 3.10 13.26 5.79
C ALA A 398 1.58 13.16 5.62
N ALA A 399 1.10 12.73 4.44
CA ALA A 399 -0.33 12.58 4.20
C ALA A 399 -0.99 11.52 5.10
N LEU A 400 -0.26 10.51 5.58
CA LEU A 400 -0.77 9.53 6.54
C LEU A 400 -1.10 10.22 7.88
N GLY A 401 -0.21 11.11 8.36
CA GLY A 401 -0.47 11.92 9.53
C GLY A 401 -1.67 12.87 9.34
N ILE A 402 -1.79 13.50 8.17
CA ILE A 402 -2.95 14.36 7.86
C ILE A 402 -4.26 13.55 7.89
N PHE A 403 -4.28 12.36 7.30
CA PHE A 403 -5.47 11.50 7.34
C PHE A 403 -5.80 11.04 8.75
N GLU A 404 -4.80 10.74 9.58
CA GLU A 404 -5.04 10.43 10.99
C GLU A 404 -5.69 11.60 11.75
N TRP A 405 -5.26 12.84 11.52
CA TRP A 405 -5.90 14.03 12.09
C TRP A 405 -7.35 14.18 11.63
N ILE A 406 -7.64 13.99 10.33
CA ILE A 406 -9.01 14.04 9.81
C ILE A 406 -9.89 12.98 10.50
N GLN A 407 -9.38 11.76 10.67
CA GLN A 407 -10.13 10.71 11.36
C GLN A 407 -10.31 10.99 12.84
N TYR A 408 -9.27 11.52 13.50
CA TYR A 408 -9.36 11.92 14.90
C TYR A 408 -10.42 13.00 15.12
N GLU A 409 -10.44 14.06 14.31
CA GLU A 409 -11.45 15.11 14.39
C GLU A 409 -12.87 14.58 14.16
N LYS A 410 -13.07 13.73 13.16
CA LYS A 410 -14.36 13.07 12.92
C LYS A 410 -14.82 12.27 14.14
N ARG A 411 -13.94 11.51 14.78
CA ARG A 411 -14.24 10.75 16.01
C ARG A 411 -14.61 11.67 17.17
N MET A 412 -13.86 12.74 17.35
CA MET A 412 -14.11 13.71 18.42
C MET A 412 -15.44 14.45 18.25
N LEU A 413 -15.79 14.82 17.00
CA LEU A 413 -17.07 15.44 16.68
C LEU A 413 -18.25 14.48 16.90
N ALA A 414 -18.08 13.20 16.58
CA ALA A 414 -19.11 12.18 16.80
C ALA A 414 -19.37 11.89 18.32
N GLN A 415 -18.39 12.15 19.18
CA GLN A 415 -18.48 11.90 20.61
C GLN A 415 -19.00 13.08 21.42
N LYS A 416 -19.00 14.30 20.88
CA LYS A 416 -19.44 15.51 21.60
C LYS A 416 -20.72 16.07 20.98
N PRO A 417 -21.80 16.18 21.75
CA PRO A 417 -22.78 17.20 21.48
C PRO A 417 -22.15 18.55 21.90
N PHE A 418 -21.65 19.31 20.92
CA PHE A 418 -21.32 20.72 21.04
C PHE A 418 -19.92 21.17 21.49
N TRP A 419 -19.19 21.82 20.53
CA TRP A 419 -18.22 22.91 20.65
C TRP A 419 -17.01 22.75 21.60
N GLY A 420 -15.88 22.53 21.04
CA GLY A 420 -14.56 22.81 21.59
C GLY A 420 -13.58 23.07 20.45
N ASP A 421 -12.73 24.10 20.61
CA ASP A 421 -11.70 24.43 19.63
C ASP A 421 -10.78 23.22 19.38
N THR A 422 -10.57 22.86 18.12
CA THR A 422 -9.54 21.90 17.75
C THR A 422 -8.15 22.53 17.96
N PRO A 423 -7.12 21.76 18.31
CA PRO A 423 -5.77 22.30 18.59
C PRO A 423 -5.16 23.13 17.46
N PHE A 424 -5.63 22.95 16.22
CA PHE A 424 -5.08 23.61 15.03
C PHE A 424 -5.99 24.64 14.37
N GLY A 425 -7.21 24.85 14.86
CA GLY A 425 -8.13 25.82 14.27
C GLY A 425 -8.55 25.52 12.82
N PHE A 426 -8.37 24.30 12.35
CA PHE A 426 -8.89 23.91 11.05
C PHE A 426 -10.41 23.83 11.12
N ARG A 427 -11.08 24.82 10.58
CA ARG A 427 -12.51 24.72 10.25
C ARG A 427 -12.61 23.96 8.94
N ILE A 428 -12.88 22.66 9.00
CA ILE A 428 -13.46 21.97 7.87
C ILE A 428 -14.89 22.47 7.80
N GLY A 429 -15.16 23.44 6.91
CA GLY A 429 -16.50 23.93 6.65
C GLY A 429 -17.29 22.82 5.95
N ILE A 430 -17.93 21.96 6.73
CA ILE A 430 -19.05 21.16 6.23
C ILE A 430 -20.23 22.15 6.18
N ASN A 431 -20.59 22.57 4.97
CA ASN A 431 -21.82 23.32 4.76
C ASN A 431 -22.99 22.42 5.20
N GLU A 432 -23.81 22.91 6.13
CA GLU A 432 -25.03 22.21 6.59
C GLU A 432 -26.11 22.05 5.49
N GLU A 433 -25.84 22.47 4.25
CA GLU A 433 -26.73 22.34 3.09
C GLU A 433 -26.53 21.07 2.26
N GLU A 434 -25.61 20.18 2.62
CA GLU A 434 -25.35 18.89 1.93
C GLU A 434 -25.63 17.65 2.81
N GLN A 435 -26.65 17.73 3.67
CA GLN A 435 -27.19 16.54 4.36
C GLN A 435 -28.37 15.94 3.60
#